data_f1b7e861bed0b481e629e67ad2c7b63e
#
_entry.id   f1b7e861bed0b481e629e67ad2c7b63e
#
_cell.length_a   1.000
_cell.length_b   1.000
_cell.length_c   1.000
_cell.angle_alpha   90.00
_cell.angle_beta   90.00
_cell.angle_gamma   90.00
#
_symmetry.space_group_name_H-M   'P 1'
#
loop_
_entity.id
_entity.type
_entity.pdbx_description
1 polymer ?
#
loop_
_entity_poly.entity_id
_entity_poly.type
_entity_poly.pdbx_seq_one_letter_code
_entity_poly.pdbx_strand_id
1 'polypeptide(L)'
;MKDSHYDVAIIGAGMSGLAAGIRLAHFGRKVCIFERHNAPGGLNSFYSIAGRKYDVGLHALTNYVAPGIKGTPLGKLLRQLRIEREEFALCPQKRSRIAFRDFSLAFTNDFAVLDGEVATKFPHQADGWRALVQAVRTHDDVSLDAQPISARAVVARHLSDPLLIDMIFCPLMYYGSAQERDMEFGQFVIMFKALFLEGFARPLEGVRVIIRVLLDKFREAGGERRMKCGVARIVEERGRVGRLILDDGEEITATQIISSIGFPETMRLCDPPQTDAAERNTGVLSYAEIISVLHREPASFGWGDDTIVFFNDSERFDYSRAADPVDLRSGVICLPNNFVYGAGHLPEGIFRVTCLANFDYWAHLPELEYQAEKLRWFDAITRSARRFLPLVDDEVLASARLATDMFTPRTIRKFTGHLNGAIYGAPRKSRNGRTHLDNLYLCGTDQGFLGIVGAMLSGISMANYHVLQGSAPKV
;
A
#
# COMPACT_ATOMS: atom_id res chain seq x y z
N MET A 1 29.35 -15.78 -23.87
CA MET A 1 27.97 -15.35 -23.53
C MET A 1 27.85 -15.44 -22.02
N LYS A 2 27.41 -14.39 -21.33
CA LYS A 2 27.09 -14.48 -19.89
C LYS A 2 25.97 -15.54 -19.74
N ASP A 3 26.12 -16.43 -18.79
CA ASP A 3 25.11 -17.41 -18.44
C ASP A 3 23.87 -16.64 -17.94
N SER A 4 22.89 -16.46 -18.85
CA SER A 4 21.66 -15.67 -18.62
C SER A 4 20.56 -16.51 -17.97
N HIS A 5 20.93 -17.63 -17.33
CA HIS A 5 20.00 -18.48 -16.60
C HIS A 5 20.01 -18.19 -15.09
N TYR A 6 18.82 -18.05 -14.50
CA TYR A 6 18.59 -17.87 -13.07
C TYR A 6 17.72 -19.01 -12.50
N ASP A 7 17.90 -19.32 -11.22
CA ASP A 7 16.92 -20.19 -10.54
C ASP A 7 15.56 -19.48 -10.47
N VAL A 8 15.60 -18.17 -10.15
CA VAL A 8 14.39 -17.35 -10.08
C VAL A 8 14.62 -15.96 -10.67
N ALA A 9 13.75 -15.57 -11.61
CA ALA A 9 13.63 -14.20 -12.08
C ALA A 9 12.44 -13.53 -11.38
N ILE A 10 12.66 -12.33 -10.85
CA ILE A 10 11.61 -11.54 -10.21
C ILE A 10 11.33 -10.30 -11.08
N ILE A 11 10.07 -10.09 -11.44
CA ILE A 11 9.64 -8.94 -12.23
C ILE A 11 9.13 -7.86 -11.27
N GLY A 12 9.87 -6.74 -11.18
CA GLY A 12 9.58 -5.59 -10.32
C GLY A 12 10.33 -5.59 -8.99
N ALA A 13 10.90 -4.44 -8.63
CA ALA A 13 11.59 -4.17 -7.37
C ALA A 13 10.69 -3.43 -6.35
N GLY A 14 9.39 -3.73 -6.34
CA GLY A 14 8.47 -3.31 -5.28
C GLY A 14 8.75 -4.04 -3.97
N MET A 15 8.06 -3.68 -2.89
CA MET A 15 8.27 -4.27 -1.56
C MET A 15 8.13 -5.80 -1.55
N SER A 16 7.18 -6.35 -2.29
CA SER A 16 6.96 -7.80 -2.40
C SER A 16 8.07 -8.50 -3.18
N GLY A 17 8.52 -7.91 -4.31
CA GLY A 17 9.60 -8.46 -5.12
C GLY A 17 10.94 -8.48 -4.37
N LEU A 18 11.25 -7.38 -3.66
CA LEU A 18 12.45 -7.31 -2.80
C LEU A 18 12.43 -8.36 -1.69
N ALA A 19 11.29 -8.50 -0.99
CA ALA A 19 11.15 -9.48 0.08
C ALA A 19 11.24 -10.94 -0.43
N ALA A 20 10.63 -11.24 -1.57
CA ALA A 20 10.76 -12.53 -2.23
C ALA A 20 12.23 -12.83 -2.61
N GLY A 21 12.91 -11.82 -3.19
CA GLY A 21 14.32 -11.93 -3.60
C GLY A 21 15.24 -12.21 -2.43
N ILE A 22 15.12 -11.45 -1.32
CA ILE A 22 15.90 -11.68 -0.09
C ILE A 22 15.66 -13.09 0.42
N ARG A 23 14.40 -13.49 0.52
CA ARG A 23 14.03 -14.82 1.03
C ARG A 23 14.68 -15.93 0.24
N LEU A 24 14.62 -15.86 -1.10
CA LEU A 24 15.17 -16.87 -2.00
C LEU A 24 16.71 -16.89 -1.98
N ALA A 25 17.33 -15.71 -2.00
CA ALA A 25 18.78 -15.58 -1.94
C ALA A 25 19.35 -16.15 -0.63
N HIS A 26 18.67 -15.98 0.51
CA HIS A 26 19.04 -16.62 1.78
C HIS A 26 19.06 -18.17 1.73
N PHE A 27 18.37 -18.76 0.77
CA PHE A 27 18.38 -20.22 0.53
C PHE A 27 19.28 -20.62 -0.66
N GLY A 28 20.23 -19.76 -1.02
CA GLY A 28 21.25 -20.05 -2.04
C GLY A 28 20.72 -20.11 -3.48
N ARG A 29 19.52 -19.56 -3.75
CA ARG A 29 18.99 -19.47 -5.11
C ARG A 29 19.69 -18.34 -5.87
N LYS A 30 20.06 -18.60 -7.15
CA LYS A 30 20.55 -17.56 -8.07
C LYS A 30 19.35 -16.70 -8.51
N VAL A 31 19.17 -15.53 -7.86
CA VAL A 31 18.00 -14.65 -8.03
C VAL A 31 18.41 -13.36 -8.71
N CYS A 32 17.64 -12.94 -9.73
CA CYS A 32 17.74 -11.59 -10.29
C CYS A 32 16.39 -10.89 -10.24
N ILE A 33 16.38 -9.63 -9.77
CA ILE A 33 15.23 -8.71 -9.83
C ILE A 33 15.41 -7.77 -11.02
N PHE A 34 14.42 -7.72 -11.91
CA PHE A 34 14.36 -6.84 -13.08
C PHE A 34 13.39 -5.71 -12.82
N GLU A 35 13.88 -4.47 -12.82
CA GLU A 35 13.08 -3.27 -12.53
C GLU A 35 13.19 -2.27 -13.70
N ARG A 36 12.05 -1.86 -14.24
CA ARG A 36 12.00 -0.90 -15.36
C ARG A 36 12.38 0.51 -14.93
N HIS A 37 12.01 0.89 -13.72
CA HIS A 37 12.28 2.22 -13.19
C HIS A 37 13.73 2.37 -12.69
N ASN A 38 14.16 3.61 -12.46
CA ASN A 38 15.46 3.91 -11.88
C ASN A 38 15.47 3.87 -10.33
N ALA A 39 14.31 3.81 -9.70
CA ALA A 39 14.15 3.74 -8.25
C ALA A 39 13.33 2.50 -7.86
N PRO A 40 13.76 1.75 -6.83
CA PRO A 40 12.99 0.64 -6.27
C PRO A 40 11.87 1.12 -5.36
N GLY A 41 10.98 0.20 -4.94
CA GLY A 41 9.92 0.44 -3.98
C GLY A 41 8.51 0.46 -4.59
N GLY A 42 8.36 0.61 -5.91
CA GLY A 42 7.06 0.66 -6.57
C GLY A 42 6.22 1.82 -6.04
N LEU A 43 4.97 1.57 -5.63
CA LEU A 43 4.10 2.57 -4.99
C LEU A 43 4.61 3.07 -3.64
N ASN A 44 5.56 2.40 -3.02
CA ASN A 44 6.22 2.83 -1.79
C ASN A 44 7.65 3.34 -2.05
N SER A 45 7.89 3.96 -3.19
CA SER A 45 9.16 4.58 -3.56
C SER A 45 9.26 6.01 -3.00
N PHE A 46 10.28 6.71 -3.40
CA PHE A 46 10.48 8.12 -3.10
C PHE A 46 11.08 8.85 -4.31
N TYR A 47 10.98 10.17 -4.31
CA TYR A 47 11.58 11.04 -5.32
C TYR A 47 12.13 12.29 -4.69
N SER A 48 12.83 13.12 -5.48
CA SER A 48 13.42 14.38 -5.00
C SER A 48 13.08 15.52 -5.93
N ILE A 49 12.65 16.66 -5.35
CA ILE A 49 12.46 17.93 -6.06
C ILE A 49 13.19 19.01 -5.28
N ALA A 50 14.05 19.78 -5.96
CA ALA A 50 14.82 20.87 -5.36
C ALA A 50 15.53 20.49 -4.04
N GLY A 51 16.11 19.29 -3.98
CA GLY A 51 16.82 18.76 -2.82
C GLY A 51 15.93 18.17 -1.71
N ARG A 52 14.63 18.42 -1.72
CA ARG A 52 13.67 17.78 -0.79
C ARG A 52 13.28 16.40 -1.25
N LYS A 53 13.20 15.46 -0.31
CA LYS A 53 12.80 14.08 -0.58
C LYS A 53 11.36 13.86 -0.13
N TYR A 54 10.57 13.28 -1.02
CA TYR A 54 9.15 12.99 -0.83
C TYR A 54 8.93 11.49 -0.89
N ASP A 55 8.22 10.93 0.09
CA ASP A 55 7.73 9.56 0.02
C ASP A 55 6.51 9.48 -0.89
N VAL A 56 6.39 8.43 -1.68
CA VAL A 56 5.22 8.22 -2.55
C VAL A 56 4.06 7.68 -1.72
N GLY A 57 3.97 6.44 -1.39
CA GLY A 57 2.79 5.84 -0.77
C GLY A 57 2.81 5.72 0.76
N LEU A 58 3.88 6.10 1.44
CA LEU A 58 4.00 5.91 2.88
C LEU A 58 3.37 7.07 3.66
N HIS A 59 2.15 6.88 4.16
CA HIS A 59 1.65 7.66 5.29
C HIS A 59 2.15 7.08 6.61
N ALA A 60 1.88 5.78 6.82
CA ALA A 60 2.35 4.97 7.93
C ALA A 60 2.60 3.53 7.49
N LEU A 61 3.55 2.86 8.13
CA LEU A 61 3.63 1.40 8.11
C LEU A 61 2.56 0.88 9.08
N THR A 62 1.72 -0.01 8.61
CA THR A 62 0.74 -0.74 9.43
C THR A 62 1.38 -1.96 10.12
N ASN A 63 0.64 -2.69 10.95
CA ASN A 63 1.12 -3.86 11.68
C ASN A 63 2.21 -3.54 12.71
N TYR A 64 2.25 -2.31 13.22
CA TYR A 64 3.18 -1.96 14.28
C TYR A 64 2.69 -2.50 15.63
N VAL A 65 3.58 -3.19 16.31
CA VAL A 65 3.41 -3.59 17.71
C VAL A 65 4.64 -3.18 18.51
N ALA A 66 4.48 -2.96 19.80
CA ALA A 66 5.59 -2.61 20.66
C ALA A 66 6.70 -3.71 20.66
N PRO A 67 7.96 -3.35 20.93
CA PRO A 67 9.03 -4.34 21.07
C PRO A 67 8.67 -5.43 22.08
N GLY A 68 9.14 -6.67 21.84
CA GLY A 68 8.91 -7.83 22.71
C GLY A 68 7.63 -8.64 22.44
N ILE A 69 6.66 -8.12 21.68
CA ILE A 69 5.44 -8.86 21.30
C ILE A 69 5.78 -9.87 20.18
N LYS A 70 5.55 -11.16 20.47
CA LYS A 70 5.85 -12.27 19.54
C LYS A 70 4.65 -12.67 18.70
N GLY A 71 4.90 -13.40 17.60
CA GLY A 71 3.86 -14.01 16.76
C GLY A 71 3.19 -13.07 15.77
N THR A 72 3.59 -11.81 15.72
CA THR A 72 3.00 -10.76 14.87
C THR A 72 3.46 -10.84 13.42
N PRO A 73 2.68 -10.33 12.46
CA PRO A 73 3.06 -10.24 11.05
C PRO A 73 4.42 -9.55 10.84
N LEU A 74 4.63 -8.39 11.46
CA LEU A 74 5.92 -7.68 11.39
C LEU A 74 7.08 -8.52 11.96
N GLY A 75 6.90 -9.15 13.12
CA GLY A 75 7.93 -10.02 13.71
C GLY A 75 8.25 -11.26 12.87
N LYS A 76 7.23 -11.84 12.20
CA LYS A 76 7.44 -12.95 11.25
C LYS A 76 8.24 -12.49 10.02
N LEU A 77 7.90 -11.33 9.48
CA LEU A 77 8.59 -10.71 8.34
C LEU A 77 10.06 -10.47 8.66
N LEU A 78 10.35 -9.73 9.72
CA LEU A 78 11.71 -9.38 10.13
C LEU A 78 12.58 -10.63 10.31
N ARG A 79 12.07 -11.64 11.03
CA ARG A 79 12.77 -12.91 11.21
C ARG A 79 13.06 -13.65 9.90
N GLN A 80 12.09 -13.68 8.95
CA GLN A 80 12.27 -14.39 7.69
C GLN A 80 13.25 -13.69 6.75
N LEU A 81 13.37 -12.37 6.84
CA LEU A 81 14.32 -11.56 6.06
C LEU A 81 15.65 -11.32 6.80
N ARG A 82 15.81 -11.83 8.03
CA ARG A 82 16.99 -11.62 8.91
C ARG A 82 17.29 -10.13 9.11
N ILE A 83 16.25 -9.36 9.39
CA ILE A 83 16.31 -7.93 9.67
C ILE A 83 16.11 -7.75 11.17
N GLU A 84 17.01 -7.02 11.82
CA GLU A 84 16.80 -6.59 13.19
C GLU A 84 15.74 -5.47 13.21
N ARG A 85 14.93 -5.45 14.25
CA ARG A 85 13.80 -4.51 14.34
C ARG A 85 14.25 -3.05 14.29
N GLU A 86 15.37 -2.77 14.89
CA GLU A 86 16.00 -1.45 15.02
C GLU A 86 16.45 -0.90 13.67
N GLU A 87 16.74 -1.78 12.69
CA GLU A 87 17.13 -1.37 11.33
C GLU A 87 16.00 -0.62 10.61
N PHE A 88 14.73 -0.89 10.93
CA PHE A 88 13.59 -0.16 10.35
C PHE A 88 13.33 1.18 11.06
N ALA A 89 13.94 1.43 12.21
CA ALA A 89 13.82 2.66 13.00
C ALA A 89 12.36 3.16 13.14
N LEU A 90 11.45 2.25 13.45
CA LEU A 90 10.01 2.50 13.48
C LEU A 90 9.63 3.32 14.72
N CYS A 91 9.05 4.48 14.51
CA CYS A 91 8.52 5.35 15.54
C CYS A 91 6.98 5.29 15.51
N PRO A 92 6.32 5.05 16.66
CA PRO A 92 4.87 4.87 16.73
C PRO A 92 4.11 6.17 16.45
N GLN A 93 2.85 6.01 16.02
CA GLN A 93 1.93 7.15 15.96
C GLN A 93 1.64 7.70 17.35
N LYS A 94 1.28 9.00 17.41
CA LYS A 94 0.74 9.61 18.63
C LYS A 94 -0.73 9.23 18.79
N ARG A 95 -1.57 9.58 17.84
CA ARG A 95 -3.00 9.29 17.76
C ARG A 95 -3.45 9.46 16.32
N SER A 96 -4.47 8.73 15.91
CA SER A 96 -5.19 8.95 14.65
C SER A 96 -6.70 9.08 14.90
N ARG A 97 -7.42 9.55 13.90
CA ARG A 97 -8.85 9.84 14.05
C ARG A 97 -9.61 9.47 12.77
N ILE A 98 -10.83 8.95 12.98
CA ILE A 98 -11.85 8.81 11.93
C ILE A 98 -12.84 9.95 12.16
N ALA A 99 -12.99 10.86 11.21
CA ALA A 99 -13.77 12.08 11.36
C ALA A 99 -14.88 12.18 10.31
N PHE A 100 -16.12 12.07 10.73
CA PHE A 100 -17.32 12.18 9.91
C PHE A 100 -18.16 13.36 10.38
N ARG A 101 -18.16 14.48 9.62
CA ARG A 101 -18.88 15.69 10.00
C ARG A 101 -18.74 16.00 11.50
N ASP A 102 -19.82 15.82 12.27
CA ASP A 102 -19.89 16.11 13.70
C ASP A 102 -19.46 14.94 14.58
N PHE A 103 -19.09 13.78 13.99
CA PHE A 103 -18.69 12.58 14.69
C PHE A 103 -17.22 12.24 14.46
N SER A 104 -16.55 11.79 15.50
CA SER A 104 -15.19 11.27 15.36
C SER A 104 -14.93 10.10 16.30
N LEU A 105 -14.04 9.19 15.88
CA LEU A 105 -13.47 8.12 16.71
C LEU A 105 -11.97 8.26 16.72
N ALA A 106 -11.37 8.38 17.90
CA ALA A 106 -9.93 8.37 18.06
C ALA A 106 -9.42 6.92 18.15
N PHE A 107 -8.21 6.68 17.67
CA PHE A 107 -7.50 5.43 17.87
C PHE A 107 -5.99 5.65 17.95
N THR A 108 -5.31 4.73 18.61
CA THR A 108 -3.86 4.70 18.78
C THR A 108 -3.36 3.28 18.50
N ASN A 109 -2.09 3.00 18.84
CA ASN A 109 -1.56 1.63 18.83
C ASN A 109 -2.03 0.80 20.04
N ASP A 110 -2.81 1.39 20.93
CA ASP A 110 -3.57 0.69 21.96
C ASP A 110 -5.04 0.60 21.52
N PHE A 111 -5.48 -0.62 21.21
CA PHE A 111 -6.85 -0.88 20.76
C PHE A 111 -7.92 -0.45 21.77
N ALA A 112 -7.57 -0.41 23.08
CA ALA A 112 -8.49 0.01 24.12
C ALA A 112 -9.03 1.44 23.89
N VAL A 113 -8.29 2.31 23.21
CA VAL A 113 -8.75 3.66 22.86
C VAL A 113 -9.93 3.60 21.91
N LEU A 114 -9.81 2.87 20.79
CA LEU A 114 -10.92 2.72 19.83
C LEU A 114 -12.11 1.98 20.46
N ASP A 115 -11.84 0.95 21.22
CA ASP A 115 -12.86 0.16 21.91
C ASP A 115 -13.69 1.03 22.88
N GLY A 116 -13.02 1.88 23.65
CA GLY A 116 -13.65 2.86 24.56
C GLY A 116 -14.44 3.94 23.81
N GLU A 117 -13.90 4.44 22.69
CA GLU A 117 -14.60 5.42 21.82
C GLU A 117 -15.91 4.84 21.27
N VAL A 118 -15.88 3.59 20.77
CA VAL A 118 -17.07 2.92 20.27
C VAL A 118 -18.07 2.64 21.39
N ALA A 119 -17.61 2.14 22.54
CA ALA A 119 -18.49 1.87 23.69
C ALA A 119 -19.19 3.14 24.20
N THR A 120 -18.49 4.27 24.19
CA THR A 120 -19.03 5.56 24.66
C THR A 120 -20.00 6.18 23.66
N LYS A 121 -19.65 6.19 22.37
CA LYS A 121 -20.38 6.92 21.33
C LYS A 121 -21.47 6.10 20.65
N PHE A 122 -21.35 4.77 20.70
CA PHE A 122 -22.30 3.80 20.13
C PHE A 122 -22.68 2.72 21.16
N PRO A 123 -23.19 3.11 22.36
CA PRO A 123 -23.44 2.13 23.44
C PRO A 123 -24.43 1.03 23.03
N HIS A 124 -25.38 1.32 22.13
CA HIS A 124 -26.33 0.36 21.58
C HIS A 124 -25.70 -0.67 20.63
N GLN A 125 -24.46 -0.48 20.19
CA GLN A 125 -23.70 -1.39 19.34
C GLN A 125 -22.63 -2.20 20.12
N ALA A 126 -22.49 -2.01 21.42
CA ALA A 126 -21.38 -2.53 22.21
C ALA A 126 -21.23 -4.07 22.15
N ASP A 127 -22.35 -4.82 22.20
CA ASP A 127 -22.31 -6.27 22.11
C ASP A 127 -21.94 -6.75 20.69
N GLY A 128 -22.55 -6.14 19.68
CA GLY A 128 -22.25 -6.41 18.27
C GLY A 128 -20.80 -6.07 17.93
N TRP A 129 -20.28 -4.95 18.44
CA TRP A 129 -18.89 -4.57 18.29
C TRP A 129 -17.93 -5.60 18.87
N ARG A 130 -18.18 -6.05 20.10
CA ARG A 130 -17.38 -7.13 20.73
C ARG A 130 -17.42 -8.42 19.93
N ALA A 131 -18.59 -8.79 19.42
CA ALA A 131 -18.74 -9.97 18.56
C ALA A 131 -17.98 -9.84 17.24
N LEU A 132 -18.02 -8.66 16.58
CA LEU A 132 -17.24 -8.38 15.37
C LEU A 132 -15.74 -8.48 15.65
N VAL A 133 -15.25 -7.84 16.72
CA VAL A 133 -13.83 -7.87 17.09
C VAL A 133 -13.38 -9.31 17.36
N GLN A 134 -14.21 -10.13 18.03
CA GLN A 134 -13.91 -11.54 18.25
C GLN A 134 -13.87 -12.32 16.94
N ALA A 135 -14.82 -12.09 16.03
CA ALA A 135 -14.83 -12.73 14.70
C ALA A 135 -13.55 -12.36 13.90
N VAL A 136 -13.13 -11.10 13.95
CA VAL A 136 -11.87 -10.65 13.34
C VAL A 136 -10.64 -11.34 13.94
N ARG A 137 -10.57 -11.46 15.28
CA ARG A 137 -9.44 -12.09 15.98
C ARG A 137 -9.27 -13.57 15.64
N THR A 138 -10.38 -14.28 15.42
CA THR A 138 -10.41 -15.74 15.22
C THR A 138 -10.42 -16.15 13.75
N HIS A 139 -10.63 -15.21 12.84
CA HIS A 139 -10.68 -15.53 11.41
C HIS A 139 -9.31 -15.97 10.87
N ASP A 140 -9.30 -17.04 10.06
CA ASP A 140 -8.12 -17.47 9.30
C ASP A 140 -7.98 -16.61 8.03
N ASP A 141 -7.18 -15.56 8.14
CA ASP A 141 -6.92 -14.58 7.07
C ASP A 141 -5.74 -14.96 6.15
N VAL A 142 -5.06 -16.08 6.43
CA VAL A 142 -3.89 -16.53 5.66
C VAL A 142 -4.18 -17.73 4.76
N SER A 143 -5.36 -18.32 4.81
CA SER A 143 -5.76 -19.44 3.96
C SER A 143 -5.67 -19.09 2.47
N LEU A 144 -4.95 -19.90 1.70
CA LEU A 144 -4.78 -19.71 0.25
C LEU A 144 -6.02 -20.12 -0.55
N ASP A 145 -6.91 -20.92 0.04
CA ASP A 145 -8.10 -21.51 -0.60
C ASP A 145 -9.42 -20.87 -0.13
N ALA A 146 -9.35 -19.81 0.70
CA ALA A 146 -10.53 -19.14 1.21
C ALA A 146 -11.39 -18.56 0.07
N GLN A 147 -12.70 -18.81 0.13
CA GLN A 147 -13.66 -18.23 -0.81
C GLN A 147 -13.92 -16.75 -0.45
N PRO A 148 -14.03 -15.87 -1.43
CA PRO A 148 -14.31 -14.46 -1.18
C PRO A 148 -15.72 -14.26 -0.62
N ILE A 149 -15.82 -13.54 0.50
CA ILE A 149 -17.08 -13.19 1.16
C ILE A 149 -17.11 -11.66 1.32
N SER A 150 -18.28 -11.04 1.12
CA SER A 150 -18.51 -9.61 1.34
C SER A 150 -18.24 -9.23 2.80
N ALA A 151 -17.35 -8.28 3.03
CA ALA A 151 -17.09 -7.75 4.38
C ALA A 151 -18.32 -7.01 4.92
N ARG A 152 -18.99 -6.20 4.10
CA ARG A 152 -20.22 -5.51 4.54
C ARG A 152 -21.31 -6.49 4.97
N ALA A 153 -21.48 -7.58 4.24
CA ALA A 153 -22.46 -8.62 4.60
C ALA A 153 -22.12 -9.31 5.92
N VAL A 154 -20.84 -9.53 6.22
CA VAL A 154 -20.43 -10.10 7.52
C VAL A 154 -20.59 -9.08 8.64
N VAL A 155 -20.10 -7.85 8.46
CA VAL A 155 -20.19 -6.79 9.47
C VAL A 155 -21.63 -6.47 9.82
N ALA A 156 -22.55 -6.45 8.84
CA ALA A 156 -23.99 -6.22 9.06
C ALA A 156 -24.68 -7.29 9.90
N ARG A 157 -24.07 -8.46 10.13
CA ARG A 157 -24.59 -9.46 11.08
C ARG A 157 -24.29 -9.11 12.53
N HIS A 158 -23.35 -8.21 12.76
CA HIS A 158 -22.89 -7.80 14.08
C HIS A 158 -23.31 -6.37 14.41
N LEU A 159 -23.23 -5.46 13.44
CA LEU A 159 -23.50 -4.03 13.61
C LEU A 159 -24.70 -3.61 12.76
N SER A 160 -25.59 -2.82 13.34
CA SER A 160 -26.75 -2.27 12.65
C SER A 160 -26.69 -0.75 12.43
N ASP A 161 -25.79 -0.05 13.13
CA ASP A 161 -25.61 1.40 12.97
C ASP A 161 -24.82 1.71 11.71
N PRO A 162 -25.42 2.38 10.71
CA PRO A 162 -24.76 2.64 9.44
C PRO A 162 -23.60 3.62 9.57
N LEU A 163 -23.63 4.56 10.52
CA LEU A 163 -22.53 5.50 10.74
C LEU A 163 -21.31 4.77 11.29
N LEU A 164 -21.47 3.91 12.30
CA LEU A 164 -20.36 3.12 12.84
C LEU A 164 -19.76 2.21 11.78
N ILE A 165 -20.59 1.54 10.97
CA ILE A 165 -20.14 0.67 9.89
C ILE A 165 -19.29 1.50 8.89
N ASP A 166 -19.80 2.64 8.43
CA ASP A 166 -19.09 3.48 7.47
C ASP A 166 -17.79 4.06 8.06
N MET A 167 -17.77 4.43 9.35
CA MET A 167 -16.57 4.89 10.04
C MET A 167 -15.50 3.80 10.15
N ILE A 168 -15.89 2.53 10.34
CA ILE A 168 -14.93 1.42 10.36
C ILE A 168 -14.38 1.15 8.94
N PHE A 169 -15.25 1.15 7.92
CA PHE A 169 -14.84 0.88 6.54
C PHE A 169 -13.94 1.95 5.95
N CYS A 170 -14.12 3.22 6.32
CA CYS A 170 -13.37 4.33 5.73
C CYS A 170 -11.85 4.14 5.80
N PRO A 171 -11.20 3.96 6.96
CA PRO A 171 -9.76 3.74 7.02
C PRO A 171 -9.32 2.43 6.37
N LEU A 172 -10.11 1.35 6.50
CA LEU A 172 -9.76 0.05 5.94
C LEU A 172 -9.75 0.06 4.42
N MET A 173 -10.73 0.72 3.79
CA MET A 173 -10.81 0.83 2.34
C MET A 173 -9.73 1.76 1.78
N TYR A 174 -9.47 2.91 2.42
CA TYR A 174 -8.40 3.82 2.01
C TYR A 174 -7.01 3.21 2.11
N TYR A 175 -6.81 2.23 2.99
CA TYR A 175 -5.52 1.56 3.18
C TYR A 175 -5.40 0.20 2.47
N GLY A 176 -6.49 -0.31 1.85
CA GLY A 176 -6.35 -1.63 1.27
C GLY A 176 -7.43 -2.11 0.29
N SER A 177 -8.48 -1.35 -0.07
CA SER A 177 -9.49 -1.89 -0.98
C SER A 177 -9.22 -1.56 -2.45
N ALA A 178 -9.21 -2.62 -3.28
CA ALA A 178 -9.30 -2.50 -4.73
C ALA A 178 -10.75 -2.58 -5.25
N GLN A 179 -11.72 -2.80 -4.37
CA GLN A 179 -13.14 -2.92 -4.69
C GLN A 179 -13.88 -1.66 -4.26
N GLU A 180 -14.87 -1.29 -5.06
CA GLU A 180 -15.75 -0.17 -4.77
C GLU A 180 -16.78 -0.59 -3.70
N ARG A 181 -17.06 0.30 -2.74
CA ARG A 181 -18.12 0.21 -1.71
C ARG A 181 -18.05 -0.99 -0.77
N ASP A 182 -17.20 -1.96 -1.02
CA ASP A 182 -17.01 -3.16 -0.21
C ASP A 182 -15.57 -3.66 -0.30
N MET A 183 -15.27 -4.71 0.42
CA MET A 183 -14.02 -5.46 0.28
C MET A 183 -14.27 -6.93 0.66
N GLU A 184 -13.37 -7.80 0.30
CA GLU A 184 -13.42 -9.20 0.71
C GLU A 184 -13.12 -9.30 2.21
N PHE A 185 -13.88 -10.15 2.94
CA PHE A 185 -13.83 -10.19 4.41
C PHE A 185 -12.43 -10.56 4.96
N GLY A 186 -11.71 -11.46 4.33
CA GLY A 186 -10.34 -11.76 4.76
C GLY A 186 -9.41 -10.54 4.63
N GLN A 187 -9.59 -9.71 3.60
CA GLN A 187 -8.86 -8.45 3.47
C GLN A 187 -9.30 -7.42 4.52
N PHE A 188 -10.59 -7.35 4.82
CA PHE A 188 -11.12 -6.55 5.93
C PHE A 188 -10.46 -6.95 7.26
N VAL A 189 -10.36 -8.25 7.53
CA VAL A 189 -9.72 -8.78 8.74
C VAL A 189 -8.23 -8.41 8.78
N ILE A 190 -7.50 -8.60 7.68
CA ILE A 190 -6.10 -8.19 7.58
C ILE A 190 -5.94 -6.71 7.91
N MET A 191 -6.75 -5.85 7.28
CA MET A 191 -6.65 -4.40 7.49
C MET A 191 -7.12 -3.98 8.88
N PHE A 192 -8.18 -4.58 9.42
CA PHE A 192 -8.65 -4.30 10.78
C PHE A 192 -7.56 -4.65 11.83
N LYS A 193 -6.95 -5.82 11.71
CA LYS A 193 -5.82 -6.23 12.56
C LYS A 193 -4.66 -5.25 12.41
N ALA A 194 -4.28 -4.94 11.18
CA ALA A 194 -3.12 -4.12 10.86
C ALA A 194 -3.24 -2.66 11.35
N LEU A 195 -4.44 -2.07 11.27
CA LEU A 195 -4.67 -0.67 11.63
C LEU A 195 -5.04 -0.50 13.10
N PHE A 196 -5.98 -1.30 13.58
CA PHE A 196 -6.62 -1.07 14.87
C PHE A 196 -6.07 -1.95 16.00
N LEU A 197 -5.76 -3.23 15.71
CA LEU A 197 -5.24 -4.13 16.76
C LEU A 197 -3.71 -4.04 16.92
N GLU A 198 -3.00 -3.68 15.87
CA GLU A 198 -1.54 -3.55 15.86
C GLU A 198 -1.10 -2.09 15.80
N GLY A 199 -1.51 -1.33 14.78
CA GLY A 199 -1.34 0.11 14.73
C GLY A 199 -0.32 0.62 13.70
N PHE A 200 0.11 1.88 13.88
CA PHE A 200 0.92 2.62 12.94
C PHE A 200 2.29 2.99 13.46
N ALA A 201 3.27 2.95 12.57
CA ALA A 201 4.59 3.54 12.80
C ALA A 201 5.18 4.09 11.52
N ARG A 202 6.22 4.92 11.66
CA ARG A 202 6.95 5.50 10.55
C ARG A 202 8.42 5.70 10.93
N PRO A 203 9.39 5.38 10.05
CA PRO A 203 10.77 5.85 10.24
C PRO A 203 10.84 7.37 10.09
N LEU A 204 11.71 8.04 10.83
CA LEU A 204 11.89 9.49 10.72
C LEU A 204 12.18 9.92 9.28
N GLU A 205 13.12 9.24 8.60
CA GLU A 205 13.47 9.50 7.21
C GLU A 205 12.47 8.91 6.19
N GLY A 206 11.35 8.34 6.64
CA GLY A 206 10.31 7.78 5.79
C GLY A 206 10.70 6.44 5.15
N VAL A 207 10.06 6.13 4.01
CA VAL A 207 10.19 4.85 3.33
C VAL A 207 11.61 4.50 2.89
N ARG A 208 12.46 5.49 2.72
CA ARG A 208 13.87 5.31 2.31
C ARG A 208 14.65 4.38 3.25
N VAL A 209 14.36 4.43 4.54
CA VAL A 209 14.99 3.54 5.54
C VAL A 209 14.66 2.09 5.20
N ILE A 210 13.38 1.79 5.01
CA ILE A 210 12.90 0.44 4.69
C ILE A 210 13.52 -0.06 3.38
N ILE A 211 13.48 0.77 2.33
CA ILE A 211 14.05 0.42 1.02
C ILE A 211 15.56 0.13 1.14
N ARG A 212 16.31 0.99 1.83
CA ARG A 212 17.75 0.82 2.03
C ARG A 212 18.04 -0.52 2.70
N VAL A 213 17.37 -0.81 3.81
CA VAL A 213 17.55 -2.09 4.54
C VAL A 213 17.26 -3.28 3.64
N LEU A 214 16.14 -3.26 2.90
CA LEU A 214 15.80 -4.36 1.98
C LEU A 214 16.87 -4.55 0.89
N LEU A 215 17.38 -3.46 0.31
CA LEU A 215 18.42 -3.51 -0.72
C LEU A 215 19.74 -4.05 -0.18
N ASP A 216 20.12 -3.64 1.03
CA ASP A 216 21.34 -4.11 1.68
C ASP A 216 21.23 -5.60 2.00
N LYS A 217 20.13 -6.07 2.59
CA LYS A 217 19.89 -7.50 2.85
C LYS A 217 19.87 -8.33 1.57
N PHE A 218 19.30 -7.81 0.47
CA PHE A 218 19.29 -8.53 -0.81
C PHE A 218 20.71 -8.67 -1.38
N ARG A 219 21.51 -7.59 -1.33
CA ARG A 219 22.91 -7.60 -1.77
C ARG A 219 23.77 -8.54 -0.90
N GLU A 220 23.63 -8.46 0.43
CA GLU A 220 24.35 -9.32 1.38
C GLU A 220 24.05 -10.81 1.19
N ALA A 221 22.82 -11.14 0.80
CA ALA A 221 22.40 -12.49 0.46
C ALA A 221 22.88 -12.97 -0.93
N GLY A 222 23.59 -12.12 -1.71
CA GLY A 222 24.09 -12.45 -3.04
C GLY A 222 23.06 -12.29 -4.17
N GLY A 223 21.97 -11.60 -3.94
CA GLY A 223 20.96 -11.32 -4.97
C GLY A 223 21.43 -10.30 -6.01
N GLU A 224 21.06 -10.51 -7.27
CA GLU A 224 21.34 -9.61 -8.38
C GLU A 224 20.13 -8.70 -8.65
N ARG A 225 20.38 -7.45 -8.97
CA ARG A 225 19.34 -6.50 -9.34
C ARG A 225 19.74 -5.70 -10.58
N ARG A 226 18.85 -5.66 -11.57
CA ARG A 226 19.00 -4.88 -12.80
C ARG A 226 17.94 -3.79 -12.85
N MET A 227 18.38 -2.55 -12.65
CA MET A 227 17.54 -1.35 -12.71
C MET A 227 17.54 -0.76 -14.12
N LYS A 228 16.50 0.01 -14.48
CA LYS A 228 16.27 0.50 -15.85
C LYS A 228 16.29 -0.65 -16.88
N CYS A 229 15.79 -1.79 -16.46
CA CYS A 229 15.85 -3.06 -17.17
C CYS A 229 14.55 -3.81 -16.90
N GLY A 230 13.47 -3.40 -17.53
CA GLY A 230 12.16 -4.02 -17.39
C GLY A 230 12.02 -5.27 -18.24
N VAL A 231 11.06 -6.12 -17.88
CA VAL A 231 10.60 -7.20 -18.74
C VAL A 231 9.58 -6.63 -19.74
N ALA A 232 9.86 -6.80 -21.03
CA ALA A 232 8.98 -6.38 -22.12
C ALA A 232 7.99 -7.48 -22.52
N ARG A 233 8.42 -8.76 -22.50
CA ARG A 233 7.56 -9.91 -22.84
C ARG A 233 7.91 -11.14 -22.00
N ILE A 234 6.88 -11.92 -21.69
CA ILE A 234 6.93 -13.22 -21.02
C ILE A 234 6.53 -14.26 -22.06
N VAL A 235 7.50 -14.93 -22.66
CA VAL A 235 7.25 -15.85 -23.79
C VAL A 235 6.83 -17.20 -23.26
N GLU A 236 5.61 -17.62 -23.64
CA GLU A 236 5.06 -18.93 -23.30
C GLU A 236 5.61 -20.03 -24.23
N GLU A 237 6.00 -21.14 -23.64
CA GLU A 237 6.37 -22.36 -24.32
C GLU A 237 5.79 -23.58 -23.59
N ARG A 238 4.82 -24.25 -24.20
CA ARG A 238 4.20 -25.51 -23.67
C ARG A 238 3.60 -25.33 -22.25
N GLY A 239 2.86 -24.25 -22.01
CA GLY A 239 2.20 -23.97 -20.72
C GLY A 239 3.15 -23.46 -19.62
N ARG A 240 4.37 -23.06 -19.98
CA ARG A 240 5.37 -22.50 -19.07
C ARG A 240 6.00 -21.25 -19.67
N VAL A 241 6.64 -20.45 -18.84
CA VAL A 241 7.52 -19.40 -19.36
C VAL A 241 8.82 -20.07 -19.83
N GLY A 242 9.10 -19.97 -21.13
CA GLY A 242 10.35 -20.44 -21.73
C GLY A 242 11.47 -19.41 -21.58
N ARG A 243 11.15 -18.12 -21.85
CA ARG A 243 12.10 -17.00 -21.68
C ARG A 243 11.38 -15.68 -21.38
N LEU A 244 12.13 -14.75 -20.81
CA LEU A 244 11.77 -13.35 -20.65
C LEU A 244 12.56 -12.52 -21.66
N ILE A 245 11.90 -11.56 -22.32
CA ILE A 245 12.55 -10.57 -23.18
C ILE A 245 12.54 -9.24 -22.44
N LEU A 246 13.72 -8.65 -22.26
CA LEU A 246 13.89 -7.37 -21.58
C LEU A 246 13.63 -6.18 -22.52
N ASP A 247 13.52 -4.97 -21.95
CA ASP A 247 13.25 -3.75 -22.71
C ASP A 247 14.36 -3.43 -23.75
N ASP A 248 15.58 -3.92 -23.56
CA ASP A 248 16.72 -3.79 -24.49
C ASP A 248 16.82 -4.96 -25.51
N GLY A 249 15.91 -5.90 -25.45
CA GLY A 249 15.87 -7.09 -26.31
C GLY A 249 16.73 -8.27 -25.82
N GLU A 250 17.43 -8.18 -24.70
CA GLU A 250 18.13 -9.33 -24.11
C GLU A 250 17.14 -10.42 -23.70
N GLU A 251 17.50 -11.67 -23.99
CA GLU A 251 16.71 -12.85 -23.59
C GLU A 251 17.28 -13.47 -22.31
N ILE A 252 16.40 -13.74 -21.35
CA ILE A 252 16.72 -14.34 -20.06
C ILE A 252 15.91 -15.61 -19.87
N THR A 253 16.51 -16.63 -19.28
CA THR A 253 15.81 -17.83 -18.84
C THR A 253 15.83 -17.96 -17.33
N ALA A 254 14.76 -18.54 -16.77
CA ALA A 254 14.69 -18.85 -15.36
C ALA A 254 13.84 -20.10 -15.12
N THR A 255 14.19 -20.85 -14.06
CA THR A 255 13.40 -22.03 -13.67
C THR A 255 12.03 -21.65 -13.17
N GLN A 256 11.94 -20.60 -12.36
CA GLN A 256 10.70 -20.03 -11.80
C GLN A 256 10.68 -18.51 -11.98
N ILE A 257 9.50 -17.95 -12.15
CA ILE A 257 9.30 -16.52 -12.27
C ILE A 257 8.28 -16.04 -11.21
N ILE A 258 8.62 -14.97 -10.50
CA ILE A 258 7.70 -14.30 -9.57
C ILE A 258 7.47 -12.88 -10.09
N SER A 259 6.20 -12.56 -10.37
CA SER A 259 5.81 -11.20 -10.77
C SER A 259 5.24 -10.42 -9.59
N SER A 260 5.79 -9.23 -9.35
CA SER A 260 5.35 -8.29 -8.32
C SER A 260 4.74 -7.01 -8.89
N ILE A 261 4.48 -6.99 -10.21
CA ILE A 261 4.00 -5.80 -10.92
C ILE A 261 2.47 -5.70 -11.03
N GLY A 262 1.75 -6.70 -10.52
CA GLY A 262 0.29 -6.78 -10.62
C GLY A 262 -0.19 -7.84 -11.61
N PHE A 263 -1.42 -8.36 -11.39
CA PHE A 263 -2.03 -9.35 -12.26
C PHE A 263 -2.29 -8.81 -13.68
N PRO A 264 -2.98 -7.67 -13.86
CA PRO A 264 -3.29 -7.17 -15.20
C PRO A 264 -2.04 -6.84 -16.01
N GLU A 265 -1.04 -6.25 -15.38
CA GLU A 265 0.24 -5.89 -15.98
C GLU A 265 1.00 -7.15 -16.41
N THR A 266 1.02 -8.17 -15.56
CA THR A 266 1.67 -9.46 -15.87
C THR A 266 0.98 -10.15 -17.04
N MET A 267 -0.35 -10.20 -17.05
CA MET A 267 -1.12 -10.83 -18.13
C MET A 267 -0.89 -10.14 -19.48
N ARG A 268 -0.70 -8.84 -19.50
CA ARG A 268 -0.38 -8.08 -20.72
C ARG A 268 1.02 -8.33 -21.25
N LEU A 269 1.97 -8.68 -20.37
CA LEU A 269 3.34 -9.02 -20.78
C LEU A 269 3.46 -10.43 -21.34
N CYS A 270 2.51 -11.33 -21.10
CA CYS A 270 2.51 -12.67 -21.67
C CYS A 270 2.47 -12.62 -23.21
N ASP A 271 3.12 -13.57 -23.87
CA ASP A 271 3.13 -13.71 -25.32
C ASP A 271 2.74 -15.16 -25.65
N PRO A 272 1.47 -15.37 -26.09
CA PRO A 272 0.46 -14.38 -26.47
C PRO A 272 -0.15 -13.62 -25.27
N PRO A 273 -0.49 -12.32 -25.45
CA PRO A 273 -1.04 -11.49 -24.37
C PRO A 273 -2.43 -11.99 -23.92
N GLN A 274 -2.62 -12.04 -22.60
CA GLN A 274 -3.89 -12.43 -21.95
C GLN A 274 -4.78 -11.19 -21.72
N THR A 275 -5.10 -10.48 -22.79
CA THR A 275 -5.78 -9.17 -22.75
C THR A 275 -7.12 -9.23 -22.02
N ASP A 276 -7.97 -10.19 -22.36
CA ASP A 276 -9.30 -10.34 -21.75
C ASP A 276 -9.23 -10.60 -20.24
N ALA A 277 -8.25 -11.39 -19.80
CA ALA A 277 -8.05 -11.67 -18.37
C ALA A 277 -7.56 -10.41 -17.64
N ALA A 278 -6.66 -9.65 -18.26
CA ALA A 278 -6.15 -8.39 -17.73
C ALA A 278 -7.29 -7.35 -17.61
N GLU A 279 -8.09 -7.13 -18.67
CA GLU A 279 -9.16 -6.15 -18.68
C GLU A 279 -10.25 -6.44 -17.65
N ARG A 280 -10.69 -7.70 -17.55
CA ARG A 280 -11.73 -8.10 -16.59
C ARG A 280 -11.30 -7.96 -15.12
N ASN A 281 -10.03 -7.80 -14.85
CA ASN A 281 -9.52 -7.69 -13.48
C ASN A 281 -8.60 -6.47 -13.27
N THR A 282 -8.72 -5.47 -14.13
CA THR A 282 -8.01 -4.19 -13.92
C THR A 282 -8.75 -3.34 -12.89
N GLY A 283 -8.01 -2.83 -11.89
CA GLY A 283 -8.54 -1.92 -10.88
C GLY A 283 -8.95 -0.58 -11.47
N VAL A 284 -9.99 0.02 -10.89
CA VAL A 284 -10.54 1.33 -11.31
C VAL A 284 -10.33 2.44 -10.29
N LEU A 285 -9.85 2.09 -9.10
CA LEU A 285 -9.63 3.04 -7.99
C LEU A 285 -8.21 3.60 -8.05
N SER A 286 -8.12 4.92 -8.12
CA SER A 286 -6.86 5.65 -8.13
C SER A 286 -6.93 6.84 -7.18
N TYR A 287 -5.78 7.42 -6.84
CA TYR A 287 -5.66 8.52 -5.91
C TYR A 287 -5.02 9.75 -6.54
N ALA A 288 -5.43 10.91 -6.04
CA ALA A 288 -4.64 12.13 -6.08
C ALA A 288 -4.14 12.40 -4.64
N GLU A 289 -2.90 12.82 -4.53
CA GLU A 289 -2.31 13.21 -3.25
C GLU A 289 -1.61 14.54 -3.38
N ILE A 290 -1.93 15.47 -2.46
CA ILE A 290 -1.21 16.73 -2.31
C ILE A 290 -0.21 16.63 -1.17
N ILE A 291 0.93 17.31 -1.35
CA ILE A 291 1.97 17.46 -0.32
C ILE A 291 2.30 18.94 -0.19
N SER A 292 2.15 19.49 1.01
CA SER A 292 2.66 20.81 1.38
C SER A 292 3.85 20.64 2.32
N VAL A 293 4.96 21.28 1.99
CA VAL A 293 6.10 21.45 2.88
C VAL A 293 6.02 22.85 3.48
N LEU A 294 6.09 22.94 4.80
CA LEU A 294 5.85 24.17 5.57
C LEU A 294 7.12 24.54 6.34
N HIS A 295 7.38 25.85 6.51
CA HIS A 295 8.50 26.31 7.35
C HIS A 295 8.23 26.19 8.86
N ARG A 296 7.01 25.79 9.24
CA ARG A 296 6.55 25.59 10.62
C ARG A 296 5.95 24.20 10.76
N GLU A 297 6.13 23.60 11.93
CA GLU A 297 5.51 22.30 12.25
C GLU A 297 3.98 22.40 12.33
N PRO A 298 3.24 21.33 11.94
CA PRO A 298 1.79 21.27 12.06
C PRO A 298 1.25 21.62 13.45
N ALA A 299 1.97 21.28 14.51
CA ALA A 299 1.62 21.63 15.88
C ALA A 299 1.46 23.14 16.10
N SER A 300 2.22 23.97 15.40
CA SER A 300 2.11 25.45 15.49
C SER A 300 0.82 26.00 14.91
N PHE A 301 0.07 25.20 14.16
CA PHE A 301 -1.26 25.51 13.64
C PHE A 301 -2.38 24.87 14.48
N GLY A 302 -2.06 24.26 15.62
CA GLY A 302 -3.00 23.45 16.40
C GLY A 302 -3.21 22.03 15.83
N TRP A 303 -2.43 21.59 14.84
CA TRP A 303 -2.53 20.29 14.20
C TRP A 303 -1.54 19.27 14.76
N GLY A 304 -1.20 19.39 16.05
CA GLY A 304 -0.18 18.57 16.71
C GLY A 304 -0.68 17.26 17.34
N ASP A 305 -1.99 17.02 17.35
CA ASP A 305 -2.57 15.89 18.06
C ASP A 305 -2.71 14.63 17.21
N ASP A 306 -3.23 14.76 15.99
CA ASP A 306 -3.51 13.63 15.12
C ASP A 306 -2.37 13.39 14.14
N THR A 307 -1.97 12.13 13.98
CA THR A 307 -0.98 11.69 13.00
C THR A 307 -1.64 11.47 11.64
N ILE A 308 -2.80 10.79 11.65
CA ILE A 308 -3.61 10.53 10.47
C ILE A 308 -5.07 10.83 10.80
N VAL A 309 -5.77 11.52 9.89
CA VAL A 309 -7.22 11.72 9.96
C VAL A 309 -7.86 11.14 8.70
N PHE A 310 -8.67 10.11 8.89
CA PHE A 310 -9.56 9.59 7.85
C PHE A 310 -10.84 10.39 7.90
N PHE A 311 -11.19 11.09 6.84
CA PHE A 311 -12.34 11.99 6.87
C PHE A 311 -13.41 11.62 5.85
N ASN A 312 -14.66 11.92 6.19
CA ASN A 312 -15.80 11.88 5.27
C ASN A 312 -16.80 12.99 5.61
N ASP A 313 -17.16 13.77 4.61
CA ASP A 313 -18.12 14.90 4.70
C ASP A 313 -19.50 14.55 4.11
N SER A 314 -19.69 13.32 3.65
CA SER A 314 -20.96 12.84 3.12
C SER A 314 -21.82 12.26 4.23
N GLU A 315 -23.14 12.18 3.99
CA GLU A 315 -24.06 11.48 4.87
C GLU A 315 -23.72 9.98 4.98
N ARG A 316 -23.34 9.36 3.86
CA ARG A 316 -22.87 7.98 3.78
C ARG A 316 -21.47 7.96 3.15
N PHE A 317 -20.62 7.11 3.64
CA PHE A 317 -19.30 6.88 3.05
C PHE A 317 -19.43 6.10 1.73
N ASP A 318 -19.00 6.70 0.64
CA ASP A 318 -18.98 6.10 -0.70
C ASP A 318 -17.55 6.03 -1.24
N TYR A 319 -16.92 4.87 -1.08
CA TYR A 319 -15.61 4.58 -1.63
C TYR A 319 -15.80 3.96 -3.02
N SER A 320 -15.82 4.78 -4.03
CA SER A 320 -16.03 4.37 -5.43
C SER A 320 -15.19 5.22 -6.38
N ARG A 321 -15.06 4.78 -7.62
CA ARG A 321 -14.40 5.57 -8.66
C ARG A 321 -14.98 6.98 -8.68
N ALA A 322 -14.10 7.97 -8.55
CA ALA A 322 -14.52 9.37 -8.54
C ALA A 322 -15.21 9.74 -9.87
N ALA A 323 -16.39 10.33 -9.79
CA ALA A 323 -17.08 10.90 -10.96
C ALA A 323 -16.41 12.20 -11.40
N ASP A 324 -16.05 13.04 -10.43
CA ASP A 324 -15.26 14.26 -10.63
C ASP A 324 -13.76 13.93 -10.74
N PRO A 325 -12.91 14.85 -11.18
CA PRO A 325 -11.46 14.67 -11.22
C PRO A 325 -10.86 14.20 -9.91
N VAL A 326 -11.39 14.68 -8.76
CA VAL A 326 -11.06 14.23 -7.40
C VAL A 326 -12.34 14.21 -6.56
N ASP A 327 -12.54 13.14 -5.78
CA ASP A 327 -13.60 13.09 -4.79
C ASP A 327 -13.18 13.86 -3.52
N LEU A 328 -13.76 15.03 -3.32
CA LEU A 328 -13.47 15.89 -2.17
C LEU A 328 -14.27 15.53 -0.90
N ARG A 329 -15.19 14.56 -1.01
CA ARG A 329 -16.09 14.18 0.10
C ARG A 329 -15.38 13.36 1.17
N SER A 330 -14.36 12.60 0.79
CA SER A 330 -13.63 11.77 1.72
C SER A 330 -12.13 11.70 1.38
N GLY A 331 -11.32 11.33 2.36
CA GLY A 331 -9.87 11.22 2.15
C GLY A 331 -9.10 10.91 3.41
N VAL A 332 -7.78 11.04 3.28
CA VAL A 332 -6.82 10.80 4.35
C VAL A 332 -5.90 12.00 4.49
N ILE A 333 -5.90 12.63 5.65
CA ILE A 333 -4.89 13.63 6.03
C ILE A 333 -3.75 12.90 6.75
N CYS A 334 -2.51 13.18 6.38
CA CYS A 334 -1.34 12.68 7.08
C CYS A 334 -0.44 13.84 7.50
N LEU A 335 -0.07 13.85 8.78
CA LEU A 335 0.81 14.81 9.42
C LEU A 335 2.05 14.07 9.96
N PRO A 336 3.06 13.84 9.11
CA PRO A 336 4.23 13.04 9.47
C PRO A 336 5.00 13.54 10.69
N ASN A 337 4.97 14.85 10.98
CA ASN A 337 5.60 15.44 12.16
C ASN A 337 5.03 14.91 13.49
N ASN A 338 3.82 14.35 13.49
CA ASN A 338 3.12 13.91 14.70
C ASN A 338 3.38 12.43 15.06
N PHE A 339 4.36 11.77 14.44
CA PHE A 339 4.87 10.51 14.96
C PHE A 339 5.81 10.74 16.16
N VAL A 340 5.95 9.76 17.04
CA VAL A 340 6.76 9.87 18.26
C VAL A 340 8.22 9.51 17.94
N TYR A 341 8.98 10.47 17.45
CA TYR A 341 10.37 10.28 17.04
C TYR A 341 11.41 10.35 18.17
N GLY A 342 10.96 10.40 19.42
CA GLY A 342 11.88 10.57 20.55
C GLY A 342 12.57 11.94 20.51
N ALA A 343 13.90 11.93 20.47
CA ALA A 343 14.69 13.17 20.35
C ALA A 343 14.80 13.69 18.90
N GLY A 344 14.34 12.91 17.91
CA GLY A 344 14.34 13.31 16.50
C GLY A 344 13.13 14.21 16.16
N HIS A 345 13.28 14.99 15.09
CA HIS A 345 12.18 15.77 14.51
C HIS A 345 12.40 15.93 13.01
N LEU A 346 11.34 16.20 12.28
CA LEU A 346 11.44 16.55 10.85
C LEU A 346 11.87 18.04 10.76
N PRO A 347 12.77 18.38 9.83
CA PRO A 347 13.29 19.76 9.72
C PRO A 347 12.25 20.76 9.21
N GLU A 348 11.21 20.28 8.55
CA GLU A 348 10.13 21.05 7.95
C GLU A 348 8.77 20.45 8.34
N GLY A 349 7.73 21.26 8.37
CA GLY A 349 6.36 20.79 8.53
C GLY A 349 5.88 20.10 7.26
N ILE A 350 5.12 19.02 7.41
CA ILE A 350 4.56 18.28 6.28
C ILE A 350 3.06 18.08 6.49
N PHE A 351 2.29 18.49 5.48
CA PHE A 351 0.84 18.26 5.41
C PHE A 351 0.53 17.55 4.10
N ARG A 352 -0.06 16.36 4.19
CA ARG A 352 -0.42 15.54 3.03
C ARG A 352 -1.90 15.21 3.07
N VAL A 353 -2.53 15.17 1.91
CA VAL A 353 -3.93 14.74 1.77
C VAL A 353 -4.08 13.86 0.55
N THR A 354 -4.68 12.70 0.73
CA THR A 354 -5.00 11.73 -0.33
C THR A 354 -6.50 11.61 -0.48
N CYS A 355 -6.99 11.71 -1.72
CA CYS A 355 -8.39 11.54 -2.09
C CYS A 355 -8.51 10.60 -3.29
N LEU A 356 -9.67 9.95 -3.46
CA LEU A 356 -9.98 9.21 -4.68
C LEU A 356 -9.97 10.14 -5.90
N ALA A 357 -9.46 9.66 -7.04
CA ALA A 357 -9.34 10.45 -8.26
C ALA A 357 -9.69 9.66 -9.52
N ASN A 358 -10.20 10.38 -10.51
CA ASN A 358 -10.63 9.82 -11.79
C ASN A 358 -9.45 9.68 -12.75
N PHE A 359 -9.02 8.45 -13.03
CA PHE A 359 -7.91 8.19 -13.95
C PHE A 359 -8.14 8.76 -15.34
N ASP A 360 -9.34 8.56 -15.91
CA ASP A 360 -9.61 8.95 -17.31
C ASP A 360 -9.52 10.46 -17.51
N TYR A 361 -9.95 11.24 -16.51
CA TYR A 361 -9.77 12.68 -16.54
C TYR A 361 -8.28 13.07 -16.59
N TRP A 362 -7.48 12.57 -15.65
CA TRP A 362 -6.08 12.96 -15.51
C TRP A 362 -5.18 12.42 -16.62
N ALA A 363 -5.50 11.25 -17.18
CA ALA A 363 -4.66 10.58 -18.17
C ALA A 363 -4.60 11.29 -19.52
N HIS A 364 -5.68 11.98 -19.90
CA HIS A 364 -5.87 12.51 -21.25
C HIS A 364 -5.66 14.03 -21.36
N LEU A 365 -5.40 14.71 -20.25
CA LEU A 365 -5.17 16.16 -20.25
C LEU A 365 -3.89 16.52 -21.04
N PRO A 366 -3.93 17.52 -21.94
CA PRO A 366 -2.74 18.14 -22.49
C PRO A 366 -1.85 18.71 -21.37
N GLU A 367 -0.54 18.75 -21.59
CA GLU A 367 0.40 19.08 -20.50
C GLU A 367 0.15 20.43 -19.83
N LEU A 368 -0.16 21.47 -20.58
CA LEU A 368 -0.46 22.80 -20.01
C LEU A 368 -1.74 22.79 -19.16
N GLU A 369 -2.78 22.13 -19.62
CA GLU A 369 -4.03 21.97 -18.87
C GLU A 369 -3.81 21.10 -17.64
N TYR A 370 -3.00 20.03 -17.75
CA TYR A 370 -2.65 19.17 -16.65
C TYR A 370 -1.98 19.93 -15.51
N GLN A 371 -1.04 20.83 -15.80
CA GLN A 371 -0.37 21.63 -14.78
C GLN A 371 -1.35 22.65 -14.14
N ALA A 372 -2.22 23.29 -14.92
CA ALA A 372 -3.24 24.20 -14.40
C ALA A 372 -4.25 23.48 -13.48
N GLU A 373 -4.71 22.28 -13.91
CA GLU A 373 -5.64 21.47 -13.12
C GLU A 373 -4.99 20.94 -11.83
N LYS A 374 -3.71 20.60 -11.84
CA LYS A 374 -2.98 20.25 -10.60
C LYS A 374 -3.07 21.37 -9.57
N LEU A 375 -2.84 22.60 -9.95
CA LEU A 375 -2.91 23.75 -9.05
C LEU A 375 -4.32 23.95 -8.52
N ARG A 376 -5.31 23.93 -9.40
CA ARG A 376 -6.73 24.09 -9.04
C ARG A 376 -7.18 23.02 -8.03
N TRP A 377 -6.88 21.76 -8.30
CA TRP A 377 -7.29 20.64 -7.45
C TRP A 377 -6.45 20.54 -6.18
N PHE A 378 -5.20 20.98 -6.19
CA PHE A 378 -4.40 21.12 -4.98
C PHE A 378 -5.11 22.02 -3.95
N ASP A 379 -5.59 23.18 -4.37
CA ASP A 379 -6.29 24.11 -3.49
C ASP A 379 -7.66 23.56 -3.06
N ALA A 380 -8.40 22.90 -3.95
CA ALA A 380 -9.68 22.28 -3.63
C ALA A 380 -9.53 21.16 -2.58
N ILE A 381 -8.55 20.26 -2.74
CA ILE A 381 -8.25 19.21 -1.77
C ILE A 381 -7.83 19.81 -0.43
N THR A 382 -6.96 20.84 -0.45
CA THR A 382 -6.53 21.53 0.78
C THR A 382 -7.73 22.09 1.54
N ARG A 383 -8.64 22.82 0.87
CA ARG A 383 -9.83 23.41 1.51
C ARG A 383 -10.77 22.32 2.06
N SER A 384 -10.96 21.23 1.34
CA SER A 384 -11.81 20.14 1.81
C SER A 384 -11.26 19.50 3.09
N ALA A 385 -9.98 19.12 3.09
CA ALA A 385 -9.35 18.45 4.23
C ALA A 385 -9.28 19.32 5.48
N ARG A 386 -9.04 20.62 5.33
CA ARG A 386 -8.92 21.56 6.46
C ARG A 386 -10.19 21.69 7.31
N ARG A 387 -11.36 21.33 6.79
CA ARG A 387 -12.61 21.27 7.56
C ARG A 387 -12.56 20.28 8.74
N PHE A 388 -11.63 19.32 8.69
CA PHE A 388 -11.43 18.28 9.70
C PHE A 388 -10.25 18.56 10.64
N LEU A 389 -9.64 19.73 10.52
CA LEU A 389 -8.52 20.21 11.35
C LEU A 389 -8.91 21.51 12.06
N PRO A 390 -8.23 21.88 13.16
CA PRO A 390 -8.36 23.19 13.74
C PRO A 390 -8.22 24.32 12.71
N LEU A 391 -9.04 25.35 12.83
CA LEU A 391 -9.08 26.45 11.86
C LEU A 391 -7.76 27.20 11.86
N VAL A 392 -7.27 27.49 10.68
CA VAL A 392 -6.09 28.32 10.41
C VAL A 392 -6.45 29.28 9.29
N ASP A 393 -6.03 30.51 9.41
CA ASP A 393 -6.22 31.51 8.37
C ASP A 393 -5.54 31.10 7.06
N ASP A 394 -6.20 31.36 5.92
CA ASP A 394 -5.69 30.97 4.59
C ASP A 394 -4.36 31.67 4.25
N GLU A 395 -4.20 32.94 4.63
CA GLU A 395 -2.98 33.72 4.41
C GLU A 395 -1.83 33.18 5.27
N VAL A 396 -2.13 32.79 6.52
CA VAL A 396 -1.15 32.19 7.43
C VAL A 396 -0.65 30.85 6.87
N LEU A 397 -1.54 30.01 6.39
CA LEU A 397 -1.14 28.72 5.79
C LEU A 397 -0.40 28.94 4.46
N ALA A 398 -0.86 29.84 3.61
CA ALA A 398 -0.21 30.15 2.33
C ALA A 398 1.21 30.69 2.54
N SER A 399 1.39 31.62 3.49
CA SER A 399 2.71 32.18 3.83
C SER A 399 3.66 31.14 4.43
N ALA A 400 3.14 30.10 5.06
CA ALA A 400 3.95 29.03 5.64
C ALA A 400 4.47 28.02 4.60
N ARG A 401 3.93 27.98 3.38
CA ARG A 401 4.33 27.00 2.35
C ARG A 401 5.70 27.32 1.78
N LEU A 402 6.62 26.38 1.86
CA LEU A 402 7.94 26.37 1.22
C LEU A 402 7.93 25.69 -0.14
N ALA A 403 7.17 24.61 -0.26
CA ALA A 403 7.06 23.83 -1.48
C ALA A 403 5.74 23.06 -1.50
N THR A 404 5.27 22.76 -2.70
CA THR A 404 4.08 21.92 -2.93
C THR A 404 4.34 20.93 -4.03
N ASP A 405 3.69 19.77 -3.95
CA ASP A 405 3.58 18.84 -5.07
C ASP A 405 2.23 18.12 -5.04
N MET A 406 1.85 17.56 -6.17
CA MET A 406 0.63 16.76 -6.30
C MET A 406 0.88 15.55 -7.19
N PHE A 407 0.64 14.37 -6.66
CA PHE A 407 0.47 13.16 -7.45
C PHE A 407 -0.93 13.08 -8.04
N THR A 408 -1.03 12.46 -9.19
CA THR A 408 -2.30 12.18 -9.86
C THR A 408 -2.29 10.75 -10.37
N PRO A 409 -3.44 10.20 -10.79
CA PRO A 409 -3.50 8.89 -11.44
C PRO A 409 -2.56 8.75 -12.65
N ARG A 410 -2.36 9.83 -13.41
CA ARG A 410 -1.38 9.90 -14.52
C ARG A 410 0.05 9.69 -14.03
N THR A 411 0.40 10.31 -12.90
CA THR A 411 1.73 10.15 -12.28
C THR A 411 1.95 8.71 -11.81
N ILE A 412 0.95 8.12 -11.17
CA ILE A 412 1.00 6.74 -10.71
C ILE A 412 1.25 5.80 -11.88
N ARG A 413 0.44 5.87 -12.94
CA ARG A 413 0.65 5.06 -14.15
C ARG A 413 2.03 5.24 -14.76
N LYS A 414 2.51 6.49 -14.84
CA LYS A 414 3.83 6.82 -15.44
C LYS A 414 4.98 6.13 -14.72
N PHE A 415 4.95 6.10 -13.39
CA PHE A 415 6.09 5.63 -12.59
C PHE A 415 5.98 4.18 -12.11
N THR A 416 4.78 3.61 -12.07
CA THR A 416 4.57 2.23 -11.63
C THR A 416 4.18 1.28 -12.76
N GLY A 417 3.66 1.81 -13.87
CA GLY A 417 3.09 1.01 -14.95
C GLY A 417 1.68 0.50 -14.65
N HIS A 418 1.13 0.72 -13.45
CA HIS A 418 -0.19 0.24 -13.08
C HIS A 418 -1.28 0.77 -14.01
N LEU A 419 -2.05 -0.16 -14.58
CA LEU A 419 -3.17 0.17 -15.45
C LEU A 419 -4.20 1.00 -14.69
N ASN A 420 -4.77 2.01 -15.34
CA ASN A 420 -5.68 2.99 -14.75
C ASN A 420 -5.11 3.72 -13.52
N GLY A 421 -3.79 3.69 -13.31
CA GLY A 421 -3.18 4.21 -12.08
C GLY A 421 -3.70 3.53 -10.82
N ALA A 422 -4.12 2.26 -10.91
CA ALA A 422 -4.73 1.53 -9.80
C ALA A 422 -3.77 1.38 -8.62
N ILE A 423 -4.26 1.66 -7.40
CA ILE A 423 -3.42 1.68 -6.19
C ILE A 423 -3.29 0.29 -5.56
N TYR A 424 -4.41 -0.42 -5.41
CA TYR A 424 -4.42 -1.72 -4.72
C TYR A 424 -4.57 -2.89 -5.70
N GLY A 425 -4.17 -2.67 -6.97
CA GLY A 425 -4.12 -3.69 -8.01
C GLY A 425 -5.50 -4.21 -8.43
N ALA A 426 -5.55 -5.49 -8.74
CA ALA A 426 -6.75 -6.16 -9.25
C ALA A 426 -7.84 -6.32 -8.18
N PRO A 427 -9.13 -6.09 -8.50
CA PRO A 427 -10.23 -6.29 -7.55
C PRO A 427 -10.37 -7.74 -7.07
N ARG A 428 -10.19 -8.71 -7.96
CA ARG A 428 -10.18 -10.14 -7.62
C ARG A 428 -8.75 -10.60 -7.38
N LYS A 429 -8.47 -11.10 -6.17
CA LYS A 429 -7.15 -11.52 -5.74
C LYS A 429 -6.87 -12.99 -6.08
N SER A 430 -5.62 -13.29 -6.42
CA SER A 430 -5.11 -14.63 -6.63
C SER A 430 -4.39 -15.12 -5.37
N ARG A 431 -5.12 -15.60 -4.35
CA ARG A 431 -4.56 -15.90 -3.02
C ARG A 431 -3.40 -16.88 -3.06
N ASN A 432 -3.46 -17.88 -3.93
CA ASN A 432 -2.37 -18.84 -4.12
C ASN A 432 -1.26 -18.35 -5.07
N GLY A 433 -1.40 -17.17 -5.65
CA GLY A 433 -0.43 -16.55 -6.56
C GLY A 433 -0.26 -17.27 -7.91
N ARG A 434 -1.06 -18.29 -8.23
CA ARG A 434 -0.92 -19.04 -9.49
C ARG A 434 -1.46 -18.22 -10.67
N THR A 435 -0.81 -18.41 -11.81
CA THR A 435 -1.28 -17.95 -13.12
C THR A 435 -1.69 -19.13 -14.00
N HIS A 436 -1.95 -18.88 -15.27
CA HIS A 436 -2.16 -19.91 -16.28
C HIS A 436 -0.87 -20.66 -16.70
N LEU A 437 0.32 -20.15 -16.30
CA LEU A 437 1.62 -20.76 -16.60
C LEU A 437 2.18 -21.44 -15.35
N ASP A 438 2.69 -22.66 -15.51
CA ASP A 438 3.12 -23.53 -14.40
C ASP A 438 4.26 -22.98 -13.54
N ASN A 439 5.09 -22.09 -14.09
CA ASN A 439 6.27 -21.53 -13.43
C ASN A 439 6.22 -20.00 -13.29
N LEU A 440 5.04 -19.38 -13.46
CA LEU A 440 4.81 -17.94 -13.26
C LEU A 440 3.86 -17.72 -12.10
N TYR A 441 4.30 -17.01 -11.09
CA TYR A 441 3.54 -16.72 -9.89
C TYR A 441 3.44 -15.22 -9.62
N LEU A 442 2.35 -14.83 -8.97
CA LEU A 442 2.10 -13.44 -8.55
C LEU A 442 2.42 -13.27 -7.07
N CYS A 443 2.98 -12.14 -6.70
CA CYS A 443 3.06 -11.70 -5.32
C CYS A 443 2.66 -10.22 -5.17
N GLY A 444 2.54 -9.75 -3.94
CA GLY A 444 2.12 -8.39 -3.64
C GLY A 444 0.62 -8.27 -3.42
N THR A 445 0.06 -7.10 -3.68
CA THR A 445 -1.34 -6.79 -3.41
C THR A 445 -2.33 -7.68 -4.15
N ASP A 446 -1.97 -8.19 -5.32
CA ASP A 446 -2.85 -9.05 -6.12
C ASP A 446 -2.91 -10.49 -5.64
N GLN A 447 -2.02 -10.88 -4.75
CA GLN A 447 -2.14 -12.11 -3.98
C GLN A 447 -3.09 -11.96 -2.78
N GLY A 448 -3.37 -10.71 -2.34
CA GLY A 448 -4.41 -10.41 -1.34
C GLY A 448 -3.90 -9.94 0.01
N PHE A 449 -2.59 -9.94 0.26
CA PHE A 449 -2.02 -9.28 1.42
C PHE A 449 -1.81 -7.80 1.16
N LEU A 450 -2.28 -6.96 2.08
CA LEU A 450 -2.38 -5.52 1.92
C LEU A 450 -1.41 -4.78 2.84
N GLY A 451 -1.14 -3.51 2.50
CA GLY A 451 -0.15 -2.68 3.19
C GLY A 451 1.30 -3.09 2.87
N ILE A 452 2.26 -2.32 3.41
CA ILE A 452 3.70 -2.56 3.14
C ILE A 452 4.15 -3.90 3.72
N VAL A 453 3.78 -4.18 4.97
CA VAL A 453 4.11 -5.45 5.66
C VAL A 453 3.43 -6.62 4.96
N GLY A 454 2.15 -6.49 4.61
CA GLY A 454 1.41 -7.51 3.88
C GLY A 454 2.01 -7.80 2.50
N ALA A 455 2.40 -6.77 1.74
CA ALA A 455 3.05 -6.95 0.44
C ALA A 455 4.38 -7.72 0.57
N MET A 456 5.20 -7.39 1.59
CA MET A 456 6.44 -8.13 1.84
C MET A 456 6.18 -9.58 2.26
N LEU A 457 5.19 -9.82 3.14
CA LEU A 457 4.78 -11.17 3.54
C LEU A 457 4.25 -11.98 2.36
N SER A 458 3.53 -11.35 1.42
CA SER A 458 3.13 -11.99 0.17
C SER A 458 4.33 -12.47 -0.63
N GLY A 459 5.35 -11.63 -0.83
CA GLY A 459 6.58 -12.02 -1.53
C GLY A 459 7.26 -13.22 -0.87
N ILE A 460 7.40 -13.19 0.46
CA ILE A 460 7.96 -14.29 1.25
C ILE A 460 7.12 -15.56 1.11
N SER A 461 5.80 -15.44 1.20
CA SER A 461 4.86 -16.55 1.13
C SER A 461 4.94 -17.27 -0.21
N MET A 462 4.94 -16.52 -1.31
CA MET A 462 5.03 -17.08 -2.65
C MET A 462 6.40 -17.70 -2.91
N ALA A 463 7.49 -17.10 -2.42
CA ALA A 463 8.82 -17.66 -2.47
C ALA A 463 8.90 -19.01 -1.71
N ASN A 464 8.35 -19.06 -0.50
CA ASN A 464 8.31 -20.29 0.30
C ASN A 464 7.48 -21.38 -0.38
N TYR A 465 6.24 -21.05 -0.77
CA TYR A 465 5.26 -22.03 -1.25
C TYR A 465 5.60 -22.60 -2.61
N HIS A 466 5.96 -21.75 -3.58
CA HIS A 466 6.15 -22.16 -4.97
C HIS A 466 7.59 -22.52 -5.33
N VAL A 467 8.57 -21.95 -4.64
CA VAL A 467 9.98 -22.17 -5.00
C VAL A 467 10.68 -23.06 -3.98
N LEU A 468 10.58 -22.76 -2.69
CA LEU A 468 11.37 -23.49 -1.69
C LEU A 468 10.73 -24.82 -1.30
N GLN A 469 9.38 -24.89 -1.14
CA GLN A 469 8.68 -26.14 -0.82
C GLN A 469 8.45 -27.03 -2.05
N GLY A 470 8.20 -26.43 -3.23
CA GLY A 470 8.02 -27.16 -4.48
C GLY A 470 9.28 -27.85 -4.99
N SER A 471 10.43 -27.59 -4.40
CA SER A 471 11.73 -28.21 -4.74
C SER A 471 12.05 -29.46 -3.89
N ALA A 472 11.22 -29.83 -2.91
CA ALA A 472 11.37 -31.10 -2.23
C ALA A 472 11.01 -32.24 -3.21
N PRO A 473 11.85 -33.27 -3.43
CA PRO A 473 11.46 -34.41 -4.23
C PRO A 473 10.19 -35.00 -3.60
N LYS A 474 9.18 -35.26 -4.44
CA LYS A 474 8.04 -36.06 -4.02
C LYS A 474 8.61 -37.45 -3.64
N VAL A 475 8.68 -37.71 -2.33
CA VAL A 475 9.02 -39.03 -1.79
C VAL A 475 7.87 -39.97 -2.05
#